data_2d175b67c5d283e91d348f4f4584abd0
#
_entry.id   2d175b67c5d283e91d348f4f4584abd0
#
_cell.length_a   1.000
_cell.length_b   1.000
_cell.length_c   1.000
_cell.angle_alpha   90.00
_cell.angle_beta   90.00
_cell.angle_gamma   90.00
#
_symmetry.space_group_name_H-M   'P 1'
#
loop_
_entity.id
_entity.type
_entity.pdbx_description
1 polymer ?
#
loop_
_entity_poly.entity_id
_entity_poly.type
_entity_poly.pdbx_seq_one_letter_code
_entity_poly.pdbx_strand_id
1 'polypeptide(L)'
;MSLIVAILLLLVVSRVAAEIAERVHQPAMIGEIVAGLILGPTVFGLIRESPELTAIADIGLLMLVLLAGMEIELRQLVDAFMGRNLWISVVGFVVPLALGIATGIVMGLDANRTLFVGLCIAITALPVSIRILMDIGRLQTKIGQRIIGAAIANDVLALLLLGVIVNANAKGVAWHEVLASSGMPTVKVLVFMGAVLLAGQALNKAAAMAHLDRLRERLATRLRVKEPVFAATLLFVIVFAALAELLGLHFVVGAFFGAVLLNHDLLGQQQFEQARRTASAVSMGFLSPLFFASIGLAFDRSGLSDVWLTTMVIVAAFVGKILAGRVGGWLAGMRPAESWALGYGLNGRGIMELVVARIGLSSGLIGSGLFSVLVLMGMITTIVTPTLLKRAFEAADREQAQNRPRSTASI
;
A
#
# COMPACT_ATOMS: atom_id res chain seq x y z
N MET A 1 -18.27 -25.80 -10.16
CA MET A 1 -16.91 -26.28 -9.87
C MET A 1 -16.72 -26.34 -8.36
N SER A 2 -16.06 -27.37 -7.80
CA SER A 2 -15.81 -27.41 -6.37
C SER A 2 -14.79 -26.32 -5.96
N LEU A 3 -14.88 -25.83 -4.71
CA LEU A 3 -13.96 -24.80 -4.17
C LEU A 3 -12.49 -25.22 -4.30
N ILE A 4 -12.18 -26.48 -4.00
CA ILE A 4 -10.80 -27.02 -4.06
C ILE A 4 -10.25 -26.95 -5.49
N VAL A 5 -11.05 -27.30 -6.50
CA VAL A 5 -10.65 -27.23 -7.91
C VAL A 5 -10.46 -25.79 -8.34
N ALA A 6 -11.31 -24.86 -7.88
CA ALA A 6 -11.15 -23.43 -8.14
C ALA A 6 -9.83 -22.90 -7.56
N ILE A 7 -9.54 -23.21 -6.30
CA ILE A 7 -8.28 -22.83 -5.63
C ILE A 7 -7.08 -23.41 -6.37
N LEU A 8 -7.12 -24.70 -6.75
CA LEU A 8 -6.05 -25.35 -7.48
C LEU A 8 -5.76 -24.63 -8.82
N LEU A 9 -6.79 -24.38 -9.61
CA LEU A 9 -6.65 -23.70 -10.90
C LEU A 9 -6.12 -22.28 -10.73
N LEU A 10 -6.68 -21.52 -9.76
CA LEU A 10 -6.21 -20.18 -9.45
C LEU A 10 -4.73 -20.19 -9.06
N LEU A 11 -4.32 -21.08 -8.16
CA LEU A 11 -2.93 -21.16 -7.72
C LEU A 11 -1.98 -21.54 -8.86
N VAL A 12 -2.30 -22.58 -9.63
CA VAL A 12 -1.44 -23.04 -10.73
C VAL A 12 -1.27 -21.95 -11.78
N VAL A 13 -2.38 -21.37 -12.26
CA VAL A 13 -2.32 -20.35 -13.31
C VAL A 13 -1.69 -19.06 -12.78
N SER A 14 -1.99 -18.64 -11.54
CA SER A 14 -1.36 -17.48 -10.91
C SER A 14 0.15 -17.66 -10.76
N ARG A 15 0.63 -18.85 -10.37
CA ARG A 15 2.06 -19.12 -10.26
C ARG A 15 2.78 -19.09 -11.60
N VAL A 16 2.20 -19.68 -12.62
CA VAL A 16 2.75 -19.62 -13.99
C VAL A 16 2.78 -18.18 -14.51
N ALA A 17 1.69 -17.45 -14.35
CA ALA A 17 1.61 -16.06 -14.79
C ALA A 17 2.55 -15.12 -14.00
N ALA A 18 2.69 -15.35 -12.69
CA ALA A 18 3.64 -14.64 -11.84
C ALA A 18 5.09 -14.87 -12.29
N GLU A 19 5.46 -16.12 -12.57
CA GLU A 19 6.79 -16.47 -13.09
C GLU A 19 7.06 -15.79 -14.45
N ILE A 20 6.06 -15.74 -15.34
CA ILE A 20 6.17 -15.03 -16.61
C ILE A 20 6.36 -13.54 -16.38
N ALA A 21 5.59 -12.93 -15.47
CA ALA A 21 5.72 -11.51 -15.14
C ALA A 21 7.13 -11.19 -14.60
N GLU A 22 7.66 -12.00 -13.69
CA GLU A 22 9.00 -11.80 -13.14
C GLU A 22 10.11 -11.95 -14.20
N ARG A 23 9.97 -12.87 -15.15
CA ARG A 23 10.91 -13.01 -16.28
C ARG A 23 10.95 -11.78 -17.18
N VAL A 24 9.86 -11.04 -17.29
CA VAL A 24 9.81 -9.75 -18.02
C VAL A 24 10.03 -8.55 -17.09
N HIS A 25 10.62 -8.78 -15.91
CA HIS A 25 10.95 -7.75 -14.91
C HIS A 25 9.74 -6.98 -14.40
N GLN A 26 8.59 -7.63 -14.34
CA GLN A 26 7.37 -7.09 -13.76
C GLN A 26 7.05 -7.74 -12.40
N PRO A 27 6.39 -7.05 -11.46
CA PRO A 27 5.97 -7.64 -10.20
C PRO A 27 5.04 -8.86 -10.40
N ALA A 28 5.26 -9.92 -9.61
CA ALA A 28 4.47 -11.17 -9.64
C ALA A 28 2.96 -10.94 -9.57
N MET A 29 2.51 -9.96 -8.77
CA MET A 29 1.10 -9.62 -8.60
C MET A 29 0.40 -9.26 -9.91
N ILE A 30 1.11 -8.69 -10.89
CA ILE A 30 0.52 -8.38 -12.21
C ILE A 30 0.13 -9.68 -12.91
N GLY A 31 1.00 -10.69 -12.89
CA GLY A 31 0.70 -12.01 -13.42
C GLY A 31 -0.47 -12.68 -12.69
N GLU A 32 -0.50 -12.57 -11.36
CA GLU A 32 -1.56 -13.15 -10.53
C GLU A 32 -2.93 -12.51 -10.80
N ILE A 33 -3.00 -11.18 -11.00
CA ILE A 33 -4.23 -10.48 -11.42
C ILE A 33 -4.66 -10.93 -12.83
N VAL A 34 -3.71 -11.01 -13.76
CA VAL A 34 -3.98 -11.49 -15.13
C VAL A 34 -4.49 -12.92 -15.13
N ALA A 35 -3.95 -13.79 -14.28
CA ALA A 35 -4.46 -15.15 -14.11
C ALA A 35 -5.94 -15.18 -13.69
N GLY A 36 -6.32 -14.36 -12.70
CA GLY A 36 -7.70 -14.21 -12.27
C GLY A 36 -8.61 -13.66 -13.39
N LEU A 37 -8.13 -12.67 -14.13
CA LEU A 37 -8.86 -12.11 -15.28
C LEU A 37 -9.08 -13.14 -16.39
N ILE A 38 -8.08 -13.98 -16.68
CA ILE A 38 -8.15 -15.04 -17.69
C ILE A 38 -9.13 -16.13 -17.26
N LEU A 39 -9.07 -16.60 -16.01
CA LEU A 39 -9.95 -17.65 -15.48
C LEU A 39 -11.35 -17.14 -15.16
N GLY A 40 -11.48 -15.83 -14.93
CA GLY A 40 -12.72 -15.16 -14.53
C GLY A 40 -13.72 -14.92 -15.66
N PRO A 41 -14.84 -14.28 -15.31
CA PRO A 41 -15.95 -14.01 -16.22
C PRO A 41 -15.55 -13.17 -17.45
N THR A 42 -14.46 -12.43 -17.34
CA THR A 42 -14.00 -11.49 -18.38
C THR A 42 -13.46 -12.20 -19.63
N VAL A 43 -12.81 -13.38 -19.48
CA VAL A 43 -12.20 -14.11 -20.60
C VAL A 43 -12.83 -15.51 -20.74
N PHE A 44 -12.48 -16.46 -19.86
CA PHE A 44 -12.95 -17.84 -20.02
C PHE A 44 -14.21 -18.18 -19.20
N GLY A 45 -14.53 -17.41 -18.16
CA GLY A 45 -15.69 -17.66 -17.31
C GLY A 45 -15.66 -18.98 -16.54
N LEU A 46 -14.46 -19.56 -16.34
CA LEU A 46 -14.30 -20.85 -15.67
C LEU A 46 -14.53 -20.75 -14.17
N ILE A 47 -14.13 -19.63 -13.58
CA ILE A 47 -14.24 -19.37 -12.13
C ILE A 47 -15.05 -18.08 -11.93
N ARG A 48 -16.03 -18.14 -11.05
CA ARG A 48 -16.78 -16.97 -10.58
C ARG A 48 -16.44 -16.70 -9.12
N GLU A 49 -16.56 -15.44 -8.71
CA GLU A 49 -16.47 -15.11 -7.30
C GLU A 49 -17.51 -15.88 -6.49
N SER A 50 -17.10 -16.38 -5.35
CA SER A 50 -17.97 -17.01 -4.37
C SER A 50 -17.63 -16.48 -2.98
N PRO A 51 -18.57 -16.54 -2.01
CA PRO A 51 -18.33 -16.10 -0.64
C PRO A 51 -17.10 -16.77 -0.02
N GLU A 52 -16.87 -18.04 -0.32
CA GLU A 52 -15.74 -18.81 0.21
C GLU A 52 -14.39 -18.32 -0.37
N LEU A 53 -14.33 -18.07 -1.68
CA LEU A 53 -13.14 -17.50 -2.32
C LEU A 53 -12.86 -16.08 -1.80
N THR A 54 -13.91 -15.29 -1.61
CA THR A 54 -13.80 -13.96 -1.02
C THR A 54 -13.25 -14.02 0.41
N ALA A 55 -13.75 -14.94 1.25
CA ALA A 55 -13.24 -15.10 2.62
C ALA A 55 -11.75 -15.50 2.65
N ILE A 56 -11.31 -16.38 1.74
CA ILE A 56 -9.89 -16.75 1.62
C ILE A 56 -9.06 -15.55 1.13
N ALA A 57 -9.57 -14.77 0.19
CA ALA A 57 -8.92 -13.56 -0.28
C ALA A 57 -8.78 -12.51 0.82
N ASP A 58 -9.79 -12.36 1.71
CA ASP A 58 -9.74 -11.44 2.85
C ASP A 58 -8.71 -11.87 3.90
N ILE A 59 -8.52 -13.19 4.12
CA ILE A 59 -7.40 -13.69 4.94
C ILE A 59 -6.06 -13.37 4.26
N GLY A 60 -5.98 -13.51 2.93
CA GLY A 60 -4.82 -13.10 2.14
C GLY A 60 -4.52 -11.61 2.28
N LEU A 61 -5.55 -10.79 2.24
CA LEU A 61 -5.48 -9.35 2.49
C LEU A 61 -4.91 -9.05 3.87
N LEU A 62 -5.43 -9.70 4.93
CA LEU A 62 -4.93 -9.53 6.30
C LEU A 62 -3.43 -9.86 6.39
N MET A 63 -2.99 -10.95 5.77
CA MET A 63 -1.59 -11.36 5.75
C MET A 63 -0.69 -10.39 4.97
N LEU A 64 -1.17 -9.86 3.85
CA LEU A 64 -0.46 -8.84 3.08
C LEU A 64 -0.28 -7.55 3.87
N VAL A 65 -1.33 -7.13 4.57
CA VAL A 65 -1.31 -5.92 5.41
C VAL A 65 -0.40 -6.11 6.63
N LEU A 66 -0.41 -7.29 7.24
CA LEU A 66 0.55 -7.66 8.29
C LEU A 66 1.99 -7.49 7.79
N LEU A 67 2.33 -8.06 6.63
CA LEU A 67 3.67 -7.94 6.07
C LEU A 67 4.03 -6.48 5.75
N ALA A 68 3.12 -5.74 5.12
CA ALA A 68 3.35 -4.34 4.79
C ALA A 68 3.60 -3.48 6.04
N GLY A 69 2.85 -3.73 7.13
CA GLY A 69 3.08 -3.04 8.40
C GLY A 69 4.40 -3.40 9.07
N MET A 70 4.83 -4.67 9.00
CA MET A 70 6.12 -5.12 9.53
C MET A 70 7.34 -4.57 8.76
N GLU A 71 7.16 -4.11 7.53
CA GLU A 71 8.23 -3.46 6.75
C GLU A 71 8.50 -2.01 7.20
N ILE A 72 7.60 -1.41 7.98
CA ILE A 72 7.68 -0.01 8.39
C ILE A 72 8.24 0.11 9.79
N GLU A 73 9.33 0.85 9.93
CA GLU A 73 9.85 1.27 11.23
C GLU A 73 9.17 2.56 11.69
N LEU A 74 8.71 2.59 12.96
CA LEU A 74 8.11 3.81 13.55
C LEU A 74 8.99 5.04 13.43
N ARG A 75 10.32 4.87 13.47
CA ARG A 75 11.27 5.97 13.30
C ARG A 75 11.21 6.55 11.89
N GLN A 76 11.18 5.70 10.87
CA GLN A 76 11.05 6.12 9.47
C GLN A 76 9.73 6.86 9.22
N LEU A 77 8.65 6.39 9.87
CA LEU A 77 7.36 7.07 9.83
C LEU A 77 7.44 8.49 10.41
N VAL A 78 8.05 8.66 11.59
CA VAL A 78 8.23 9.97 12.21
C VAL A 78 9.11 10.87 11.32
N ASP A 79 10.23 10.35 10.82
CA ASP A 79 11.16 11.08 9.96
C ASP A 79 10.51 11.54 8.64
N ALA A 80 9.53 10.79 8.12
CA ALA A 80 8.77 11.16 6.93
C ALA A 80 7.89 12.41 7.12
N PHE A 81 7.49 12.70 8.37
CA PHE A 81 6.71 13.90 8.73
C PHE A 81 7.54 15.01 9.36
N MET A 82 8.89 14.90 9.36
CA MET A 82 9.77 15.90 9.95
C MET A 82 10.58 16.69 8.91
N GLY A 83 10.81 17.95 9.19
CA GLY A 83 11.70 18.82 8.41
C GLY A 83 11.28 18.92 6.94
N ARG A 84 12.25 18.77 6.04
CA ARG A 84 12.03 18.89 4.58
C ARG A 84 11.25 17.72 3.98
N ASN A 85 11.27 16.56 4.64
CA ASN A 85 10.52 15.38 4.17
C ASN A 85 9.01 15.58 4.31
N LEU A 86 8.56 16.40 5.26
CA LEU A 86 7.14 16.77 5.42
C LEU A 86 6.55 17.31 4.11
N TRP A 87 7.26 18.21 3.43
CA TRP A 87 6.80 18.78 2.16
C TRP A 87 6.65 17.71 1.08
N ILE A 88 7.61 16.77 1.01
CA ILE A 88 7.55 15.66 0.05
C ILE A 88 6.35 14.77 0.35
N SER A 89 6.14 14.42 1.62
CA SER A 89 5.05 13.54 2.05
C SER A 89 3.68 14.18 1.84
N VAL A 90 3.50 15.41 2.32
CA VAL A 90 2.22 16.12 2.22
C VAL A 90 1.87 16.45 0.77
N VAL A 91 2.79 17.04 0.02
CA VAL A 91 2.57 17.37 -1.40
C VAL A 91 2.41 16.10 -2.22
N GLY A 92 3.20 15.05 -1.88
CA GLY A 92 3.14 13.71 -2.48
C GLY A 92 1.78 13.02 -2.34
N PHE A 93 1.00 13.42 -1.34
CA PHE A 93 -0.36 12.92 -1.11
C PHE A 93 -1.44 13.91 -1.61
N VAL A 94 -1.35 15.18 -1.24
CA VAL A 94 -2.40 16.18 -1.49
C VAL A 94 -2.56 16.51 -2.97
N VAL A 95 -1.47 16.64 -3.73
CA VAL A 95 -1.56 16.98 -5.16
C VAL A 95 -2.25 15.90 -5.98
N PRO A 96 -1.86 14.60 -5.87
CA PRO A 96 -2.58 13.55 -6.58
C PRO A 96 -4.02 13.37 -6.09
N LEU A 97 -4.27 13.53 -4.77
CA LEU A 97 -5.61 13.51 -4.20
C LEU A 97 -6.51 14.59 -4.85
N ALA A 98 -6.02 15.83 -4.92
CA ALA A 98 -6.75 16.95 -5.51
C ALA A 98 -7.03 16.73 -7.01
N LEU A 99 -6.05 16.19 -7.76
CA LEU A 99 -6.28 15.86 -9.18
C LEU A 99 -7.27 14.71 -9.35
N GLY A 100 -7.25 13.72 -8.48
CA GLY A 100 -8.24 12.65 -8.51
C GLY A 100 -9.64 13.14 -8.14
N ILE A 101 -9.76 14.03 -7.15
CA ILE A 101 -11.02 14.70 -6.83
C ILE A 101 -11.52 15.52 -8.03
N ALA A 102 -10.64 16.31 -8.67
CA ALA A 102 -11.01 17.06 -9.86
C ALA A 102 -11.50 16.13 -10.99
N THR A 103 -10.83 14.98 -11.19
CA THR A 103 -11.25 13.95 -12.15
C THR A 103 -12.65 13.43 -11.80
N GLY A 104 -12.91 13.08 -10.54
CA GLY A 104 -14.21 12.58 -10.10
C GLY A 104 -15.33 13.61 -10.30
N ILE A 105 -15.08 14.90 -10.01
CA ILE A 105 -16.03 16.00 -10.24
C ILE A 105 -16.32 16.15 -11.74
N VAL A 106 -15.30 16.18 -12.58
CA VAL A 106 -15.47 16.31 -14.06
C VAL A 106 -16.27 15.13 -14.62
N MET A 107 -16.11 13.94 -14.04
CA MET A 107 -16.84 12.74 -14.43
C MET A 107 -18.23 12.61 -13.77
N GLY A 108 -18.65 13.59 -12.96
CA GLY A 108 -19.97 13.59 -12.34
C GLY A 108 -20.17 12.51 -11.28
N LEU A 109 -19.09 12.03 -10.65
CA LEU A 109 -19.18 11.06 -9.56
C LEU A 109 -19.72 11.74 -8.29
N ASP A 110 -20.44 10.97 -7.47
CA ASP A 110 -20.87 11.46 -6.16
C ASP A 110 -19.67 11.78 -5.24
N ALA A 111 -19.93 12.50 -4.14
CA ALA A 111 -18.90 13.02 -3.25
C ALA A 111 -17.99 11.92 -2.67
N ASN A 112 -18.57 10.78 -2.26
CA ASN A 112 -17.81 9.69 -1.67
C ASN A 112 -16.94 8.97 -2.70
N ARG A 113 -17.48 8.68 -3.89
CA ARG A 113 -16.73 8.08 -5.01
C ARG A 113 -15.63 9.02 -5.52
N THR A 114 -15.93 10.32 -5.61
CA THR A 114 -14.97 11.35 -6.01
C THR A 114 -13.76 11.37 -5.07
N LEU A 115 -13.99 11.41 -3.75
CA LEU A 115 -12.91 11.38 -2.77
C LEU A 115 -12.16 10.05 -2.81
N PHE A 116 -12.87 8.94 -3.05
CA PHE A 116 -12.27 7.61 -3.13
C PHE A 116 -11.35 7.46 -4.36
N VAL A 117 -11.73 7.97 -5.52
CA VAL A 117 -10.86 8.03 -6.71
C VAL A 117 -9.63 8.88 -6.42
N GLY A 118 -9.81 10.02 -5.77
CA GLY A 118 -8.69 10.85 -5.30
C GLY A 118 -7.74 10.07 -4.38
N LEU A 119 -8.30 9.33 -3.42
CA LEU A 119 -7.55 8.49 -2.51
C LEU A 119 -6.73 7.43 -3.27
N CYS A 120 -7.35 6.67 -4.17
CA CYS A 120 -6.66 5.65 -4.98
C CYS A 120 -5.53 6.26 -5.82
N ILE A 121 -5.73 7.45 -6.38
CA ILE A 121 -4.70 8.18 -7.14
C ILE A 121 -3.57 8.69 -6.22
N ALA A 122 -3.84 8.95 -4.94
CA ALA A 122 -2.85 9.46 -3.99
C ALA A 122 -1.92 8.38 -3.39
N ILE A 123 -2.32 7.13 -3.36
CA ILE A 123 -1.53 6.02 -2.78
C ILE A 123 -0.23 5.80 -3.55
N THR A 124 0.84 5.42 -2.83
CA THR A 124 2.13 4.98 -3.39
C THR A 124 2.50 3.66 -2.74
N ALA A 125 2.86 2.65 -3.52
CA ALA A 125 3.21 1.33 -2.97
C ALA A 125 4.65 1.28 -2.48
N LEU A 126 4.83 1.15 -1.17
CA LEU A 126 6.15 1.02 -0.55
C LEU A 126 6.94 -0.20 -1.08
N PRO A 127 6.42 -1.45 -1.07
CA PRO A 127 7.19 -2.62 -1.50
C PRO A 127 7.65 -2.55 -2.96
N VAL A 128 6.80 -2.03 -3.84
CA VAL A 128 7.12 -1.87 -5.27
C VAL A 128 8.22 -0.81 -5.45
N SER A 129 8.13 0.32 -4.75
CA SER A 129 9.14 1.37 -4.80
C SER A 129 10.50 0.87 -4.28
N ILE A 130 10.51 0.10 -3.17
CA ILE A 130 11.73 -0.53 -2.65
C ILE A 130 12.34 -1.47 -3.69
N ARG A 131 11.54 -2.38 -4.28
CA ARG A 131 12.02 -3.33 -5.28
C ARG A 131 12.65 -2.62 -6.48
N ILE A 132 11.94 -1.64 -7.07
CA ILE A 132 12.47 -0.89 -8.21
C ILE A 132 13.79 -0.18 -7.85
N LEU A 133 13.87 0.45 -6.67
CA LEU A 133 15.08 1.13 -6.21
C LEU A 133 16.24 0.14 -5.95
N MET A 134 15.95 -1.08 -5.49
CA MET A 134 16.94 -2.15 -5.34
C MET A 134 17.46 -2.59 -6.70
N ASP A 135 16.57 -2.87 -7.65
CA ASP A 135 16.91 -3.36 -8.99
C ASP A 135 17.79 -2.38 -9.77
N ILE A 136 17.59 -1.07 -9.56
CA ILE A 136 18.44 -0.03 -10.17
C ILE A 136 19.62 0.41 -9.28
N GLY A 137 19.83 -0.24 -8.11
CA GLY A 137 20.93 0.06 -7.18
C GLY A 137 20.86 1.43 -6.51
N ARG A 138 19.65 2.00 -6.32
CA ARG A 138 19.43 3.37 -5.81
C ARG A 138 18.74 3.44 -4.45
N LEU A 139 18.51 2.31 -3.80
CA LEU A 139 17.81 2.24 -2.52
C LEU A 139 18.45 3.11 -1.44
N GLN A 140 19.76 3.11 -1.32
CA GLN A 140 20.50 3.82 -0.27
C GLN A 140 20.83 5.29 -0.63
N THR A 141 20.37 5.76 -1.79
CA THR A 141 20.57 7.17 -2.17
C THR A 141 19.61 8.09 -1.40
N LYS A 142 19.98 9.38 -1.26
CA LYS A 142 19.10 10.38 -0.62
C LYS A 142 17.73 10.48 -1.30
N ILE A 143 17.68 10.33 -2.63
CA ILE A 143 16.43 10.34 -3.40
C ILE A 143 15.63 9.07 -3.09
N GLY A 144 16.28 7.90 -3.10
CA GLY A 144 15.64 6.63 -2.78
C GLY A 144 15.01 6.63 -1.39
N GLN A 145 15.74 7.09 -0.37
CA GLN A 145 15.23 7.18 1.00
C GLN A 145 14.05 8.18 1.13
N ARG A 146 14.05 9.28 0.37
CA ARG A 146 12.92 10.22 0.33
C ARG A 146 11.69 9.63 -0.36
N ILE A 147 11.87 8.84 -1.42
CA ILE A 147 10.77 8.09 -2.06
C ILE A 147 10.14 7.13 -1.07
N ILE A 148 10.96 6.36 -0.33
CA ILE A 148 10.49 5.41 0.69
C ILE A 148 9.75 6.14 1.81
N GLY A 149 10.33 7.19 2.38
CA GLY A 149 9.68 7.97 3.45
C GLY A 149 8.34 8.54 3.02
N ALA A 150 8.25 9.10 1.81
CA ALA A 150 7.00 9.61 1.27
C ALA A 150 5.97 8.49 1.00
N ALA A 151 6.39 7.31 0.55
CA ALA A 151 5.51 6.17 0.36
C ALA A 151 4.92 5.72 1.70
N ILE A 152 5.74 5.57 2.76
CA ILE A 152 5.29 5.26 4.12
C ILE A 152 4.24 6.27 4.61
N ALA A 153 4.54 7.57 4.47
CA ALA A 153 3.59 8.61 4.88
C ALA A 153 2.28 8.55 4.09
N ASN A 154 2.36 8.31 2.78
CA ASN A 154 1.18 8.21 1.93
C ASN A 154 0.31 7.00 2.28
N ASP A 155 0.89 5.85 2.64
CA ASP A 155 0.15 4.67 3.08
C ASP A 155 -0.64 4.95 4.37
N VAL A 156 0.00 5.62 5.33
CA VAL A 156 -0.66 6.03 6.58
C VAL A 156 -1.81 7.01 6.32
N LEU A 157 -1.55 8.08 5.54
CA LEU A 157 -2.57 9.08 5.21
C LEU A 157 -3.73 8.45 4.43
N ALA A 158 -3.42 7.51 3.53
CA ALA A 158 -4.43 6.79 2.76
C ALA A 158 -5.35 5.95 3.62
N LEU A 159 -4.79 5.18 4.56
CA LEU A 159 -5.59 4.34 5.45
C LEU A 159 -6.48 5.16 6.41
N LEU A 160 -5.98 6.31 6.88
CA LEU A 160 -6.76 7.23 7.70
C LEU A 160 -7.94 7.80 6.90
N LEU A 161 -7.69 8.27 5.68
CA LEU A 161 -8.72 8.81 4.80
C LEU A 161 -9.72 7.73 4.38
N LEU A 162 -9.25 6.51 4.10
CA LEU A 162 -10.10 5.35 3.82
C LEU A 162 -11.09 5.10 4.96
N GLY A 163 -10.61 5.13 6.20
CA GLY A 163 -11.47 4.94 7.38
C GLY A 163 -12.60 5.97 7.45
N VAL A 164 -12.33 7.22 7.10
CA VAL A 164 -13.35 8.28 7.03
C VAL A 164 -14.37 7.99 5.91
N ILE A 165 -13.88 7.65 4.71
CA ILE A 165 -14.74 7.42 3.53
C ILE A 165 -15.66 6.20 3.74
N VAL A 166 -15.11 5.08 4.22
CA VAL A 166 -15.89 3.86 4.47
C VAL A 166 -16.94 4.09 5.55
N ASN A 167 -16.60 4.81 6.62
CA ASN A 167 -17.56 5.17 7.66
C ASN A 167 -18.68 6.09 7.14
N ALA A 168 -18.35 7.06 6.29
CA ALA A 168 -19.34 7.94 5.64
C ALA A 168 -20.30 7.14 4.76
N ASN A 169 -19.75 6.25 3.94
CA ASN A 169 -20.52 5.39 3.05
C ASN A 169 -21.46 4.45 3.83
N ALA A 170 -20.99 3.83 4.91
CA ALA A 170 -21.78 2.97 5.77
C ALA A 170 -22.97 3.68 6.43
N LYS A 171 -22.85 5.00 6.65
CA LYS A 171 -23.93 5.87 7.17
C LYS A 171 -24.83 6.44 6.10
N GLY A 172 -24.51 6.24 4.82
CA GLY A 172 -25.25 6.81 3.69
C GLY A 172 -25.17 8.34 3.59
N VAL A 173 -24.09 8.96 4.12
CA VAL A 173 -23.86 10.41 4.11
C VAL A 173 -22.59 10.77 3.35
N ALA A 174 -22.51 12.02 2.89
CA ALA A 174 -21.29 12.49 2.25
C ALA A 174 -20.17 12.66 3.29
N TRP A 175 -18.91 12.41 2.89
CA TRP A 175 -17.76 12.49 3.78
C TRP A 175 -17.60 13.85 4.46
N HIS A 176 -17.94 14.94 3.76
CA HIS A 176 -17.87 16.30 4.33
C HIS A 176 -18.95 16.55 5.39
N GLU A 177 -20.12 15.90 5.29
CA GLU A 177 -21.15 15.94 6.33
C GLU A 177 -20.68 15.19 7.59
N VAL A 178 -19.96 14.07 7.41
CA VAL A 178 -19.33 13.34 8.53
C VAL A 178 -18.31 14.21 9.24
N LEU A 179 -17.51 14.98 8.50
CA LEU A 179 -16.55 15.92 9.10
C LEU A 179 -17.25 17.13 9.77
N ALA A 180 -18.34 17.61 9.20
CA ALA A 180 -19.06 18.78 9.70
C ALA A 180 -19.99 18.49 10.88
N SER A 181 -20.66 17.32 10.87
CA SER A 181 -21.78 17.05 11.79
C SER A 181 -21.39 16.73 13.24
N SER A 182 -20.16 16.28 13.51
CA SER A 182 -19.77 16.01 14.91
C SER A 182 -18.27 15.93 15.19
N GLY A 183 -17.41 16.00 14.19
CA GLY A 183 -15.99 15.69 14.38
C GLY A 183 -15.72 14.24 14.89
N MET A 184 -16.77 13.52 15.29
CA MET A 184 -16.69 12.24 15.99
C MET A 184 -15.94 11.15 15.19
N PRO A 185 -16.13 10.95 13.86
CA PRO A 185 -15.34 9.98 13.10
C PRO A 185 -13.87 10.39 13.00
N THR A 186 -13.61 11.68 12.78
CA THR A 186 -12.25 12.21 12.76
C THR A 186 -11.61 12.08 14.15
N VAL A 187 -12.35 12.37 15.22
CA VAL A 187 -11.88 12.16 16.60
C VAL A 187 -11.60 10.68 16.85
N LYS A 188 -12.44 9.74 16.41
CA LYS A 188 -12.20 8.31 16.55
C LYS A 188 -10.91 7.88 15.84
N VAL A 189 -10.67 8.35 14.61
CA VAL A 189 -9.44 8.09 13.86
C VAL A 189 -8.23 8.67 14.60
N LEU A 190 -8.32 9.91 15.07
CA LEU A 190 -7.24 10.56 15.83
C LEU A 190 -7.01 9.89 17.19
N VAL A 191 -8.08 9.48 17.88
CA VAL A 191 -8.00 8.73 19.14
C VAL A 191 -7.34 7.35 18.89
N PHE A 192 -7.76 6.65 17.84
CA PHE A 192 -7.15 5.38 17.47
C PHE A 192 -5.66 5.55 17.15
N MET A 193 -5.30 6.55 16.34
CA MET A 193 -3.91 6.88 16.03
C MET A 193 -3.13 7.24 17.30
N GLY A 194 -3.69 8.11 18.14
CA GLY A 194 -3.08 8.47 19.43
C GLY A 194 -2.87 7.25 20.33
N ALA A 195 -3.86 6.36 20.41
CA ALA A 195 -3.77 5.11 21.17
C ALA A 195 -2.67 4.18 20.61
N VAL A 196 -2.58 4.06 19.27
CA VAL A 196 -1.51 3.30 18.61
C VAL A 196 -0.13 3.89 18.93
N LEU A 197 0.04 5.20 18.81
CA LEU A 197 1.32 5.86 19.11
C LEU A 197 1.69 5.73 20.60
N LEU A 198 0.74 5.88 21.51
CA LEU A 198 0.95 5.70 22.95
C LEU A 198 1.26 4.23 23.27
N ALA A 199 0.55 3.29 22.66
CA ALA A 199 0.84 1.87 22.79
C ALA A 199 2.25 1.55 22.28
N GLY A 200 2.66 2.09 21.14
CA GLY A 200 4.02 1.94 20.62
C GLY A 200 5.09 2.48 21.56
N GLN A 201 4.88 3.67 22.12
CA GLN A 201 5.81 4.26 23.09
C GLN A 201 5.85 3.44 24.40
N ALA A 202 4.69 2.97 24.88
CA ALA A 202 4.60 2.15 26.08
C ALA A 202 5.30 0.79 25.87
N LEU A 203 5.05 0.14 24.71
CA LEU A 203 5.69 -1.11 24.33
C LEU A 203 7.20 -0.97 24.19
N ASN A 204 7.68 0.09 23.55
CA ASN A 204 9.11 0.36 23.41
C ASN A 204 9.79 0.65 24.77
N LYS A 205 9.13 1.41 25.65
CA LYS A 205 9.62 1.61 27.02
C LYS A 205 9.64 0.31 27.81
N ALA A 206 8.60 -0.50 27.70
CA ALA A 206 8.55 -1.81 28.33
C ALA A 206 9.63 -2.74 27.77
N ALA A 207 9.87 -2.72 26.46
CA ALA A 207 10.92 -3.50 25.81
C ALA A 207 12.33 -3.16 26.29
N ALA A 208 12.58 -1.90 26.65
CA ALA A 208 13.85 -1.44 27.20
C ALA A 208 14.09 -1.88 28.66
N MET A 209 13.07 -2.41 29.33
CA MET A 209 13.23 -2.93 30.70
C MET A 209 13.79 -4.36 30.66
N ALA A 210 14.94 -4.59 31.30
CA ALA A 210 15.65 -5.88 31.36
C ALA A 210 14.81 -7.09 31.84
N HIS A 211 13.62 -6.87 32.38
CA HIS A 211 12.68 -7.92 32.78
C HIS A 211 11.96 -8.58 31.61
N LEU A 212 11.77 -7.89 30.47
CA LEU A 212 11.08 -8.44 29.30
C LEU A 212 11.91 -9.51 28.58
N ASP A 213 13.22 -9.38 28.53
CA ASP A 213 14.09 -10.39 27.89
C ASP A 213 14.00 -11.73 28.64
N ARG A 214 13.97 -11.68 29.97
CA ARG A 214 13.75 -12.88 30.80
C ARG A 214 12.34 -13.46 30.64
N LEU A 215 11.33 -12.60 30.44
CA LEU A 215 9.95 -13.05 30.21
C LEU A 215 9.81 -13.67 28.82
N ARG A 216 10.44 -13.09 27.81
CA ARG A 216 10.48 -13.63 26.42
C ARG A 216 11.13 -15.01 26.38
N GLU A 217 12.31 -15.16 27.00
CA GLU A 217 12.99 -16.46 27.10
C GLU A 217 12.14 -17.49 27.85
N ARG A 218 11.51 -17.10 28.96
CA ARG A 218 10.63 -17.99 29.72
C ARG A 218 9.36 -18.36 28.96
N LEU A 219 8.77 -17.45 28.20
CA LEU A 219 7.60 -17.73 27.35
C LEU A 219 8.00 -18.61 26.17
N ALA A 220 9.09 -18.29 25.48
CA ALA A 220 9.57 -19.08 24.35
C ALA A 220 9.94 -20.51 24.73
N THR A 221 10.50 -20.72 25.94
CA THR A 221 10.89 -22.06 26.42
C THR A 221 9.76 -22.85 27.07
N ARG A 222 8.71 -22.17 27.58
CA ARG A 222 7.56 -22.83 28.24
C ARG A 222 6.40 -23.14 27.29
N LEU A 223 6.28 -22.42 26.17
CA LEU A 223 5.22 -22.68 25.22
C LEU A 223 5.54 -23.95 24.41
N ARG A 224 4.70 -24.96 24.55
CA ARG A 224 4.77 -26.23 23.78
C ARG A 224 4.12 -26.12 22.40
N VAL A 225 3.57 -24.95 22.07
CA VAL A 225 2.89 -24.69 20.79
C VAL A 225 3.96 -24.55 19.69
N LYS A 226 3.71 -25.15 18.53
CA LYS A 226 4.56 -24.93 17.35
C LYS A 226 4.32 -23.50 16.83
N GLU A 227 5.37 -22.83 16.36
CA GLU A 227 5.34 -21.46 15.82
C GLU A 227 4.72 -20.42 16.78
N PRO A 228 5.11 -20.37 18.08
CA PRO A 228 4.45 -19.53 19.09
C PRO A 228 4.59 -18.03 18.78
N VAL A 229 5.70 -17.62 18.17
CA VAL A 229 5.99 -16.22 17.84
C VAL A 229 5.07 -15.73 16.73
N PHE A 230 4.90 -16.53 15.67
CA PHE A 230 3.99 -16.18 14.57
C PHE A 230 2.53 -16.15 15.05
N ALA A 231 2.10 -17.13 15.86
CA ALA A 231 0.75 -17.14 16.43
C ALA A 231 0.50 -15.89 17.31
N ALA A 232 1.44 -15.51 18.16
CA ALA A 232 1.33 -14.31 18.98
C ALA A 232 1.29 -13.02 18.13
N THR A 233 2.12 -12.95 17.10
CA THR A 233 2.13 -11.85 16.13
C THR A 233 0.78 -11.70 15.43
N LEU A 234 0.23 -12.80 14.94
CA LEU A 234 -1.07 -12.82 14.25
C LEU A 234 -2.21 -12.43 15.20
N LEU A 235 -2.25 -13.00 16.41
CA LEU A 235 -3.24 -12.64 17.41
C LEU A 235 -3.18 -11.16 17.78
N PHE A 236 -1.98 -10.61 17.97
CA PHE A 236 -1.78 -9.21 18.26
C PHE A 236 -2.38 -8.32 17.16
N VAL A 237 -2.10 -8.62 15.90
CA VAL A 237 -2.63 -7.88 14.75
C VAL A 237 -4.14 -8.02 14.64
N ILE A 238 -4.70 -9.21 14.87
CA ILE A 238 -6.16 -9.44 14.87
C ILE A 238 -6.84 -8.63 15.99
N VAL A 239 -6.23 -8.51 17.17
CA VAL A 239 -6.75 -7.66 18.25
C VAL A 239 -6.85 -6.20 17.81
N PHE A 240 -5.82 -5.65 17.16
CA PHE A 240 -5.86 -4.29 16.63
C PHE A 240 -6.88 -4.15 15.48
N ALA A 241 -7.02 -5.16 14.63
CA ALA A 241 -8.05 -5.20 13.60
C ALA A 241 -9.45 -5.13 14.21
N ALA A 242 -9.74 -5.96 15.23
CA ALA A 242 -11.01 -5.97 15.94
C ALA A 242 -11.28 -4.64 16.69
N LEU A 243 -10.25 -4.06 17.32
CA LEU A 243 -10.38 -2.74 17.97
C LEU A 243 -10.73 -1.64 16.96
N ALA A 244 -10.14 -1.67 15.77
CA ALA A 244 -10.48 -0.72 14.70
C ALA A 244 -11.95 -0.88 14.27
N GLU A 245 -12.44 -2.11 14.09
CA GLU A 245 -13.85 -2.38 13.75
C GLU A 245 -14.81 -1.89 14.83
N LEU A 246 -14.50 -2.11 16.12
CA LEU A 246 -15.30 -1.59 17.25
C LEU A 246 -15.40 -0.04 17.23
N LEU A 247 -14.38 0.63 16.71
CA LEU A 247 -14.38 2.08 16.51
C LEU A 247 -15.07 2.53 15.22
N GLY A 248 -15.53 1.58 14.40
CA GLY A 248 -16.17 1.83 13.10
C GLY A 248 -15.17 2.13 11.97
N LEU A 249 -13.91 1.71 12.13
CA LEU A 249 -12.90 1.71 11.08
C LEU A 249 -12.86 0.35 10.40
N HIS A 250 -12.31 0.28 9.18
CA HIS A 250 -12.10 -0.99 8.52
C HIS A 250 -10.97 -1.79 9.19
N PHE A 251 -11.11 -3.12 9.33
CA PHE A 251 -10.14 -3.98 10.02
C PHE A 251 -8.70 -3.84 9.50
N VAL A 252 -8.54 -3.56 8.21
CA VAL A 252 -7.25 -3.33 7.56
C VAL A 252 -6.46 -2.20 8.22
N VAL A 253 -7.13 -1.12 8.65
CA VAL A 253 -6.49 0.00 9.36
C VAL A 253 -5.88 -0.49 10.68
N GLY A 254 -6.65 -1.24 11.44
CA GLY A 254 -6.18 -1.81 12.70
C GLY A 254 -5.05 -2.81 12.51
N ALA A 255 -5.20 -3.73 11.55
CA ALA A 255 -4.19 -4.72 11.20
C ALA A 255 -2.86 -4.06 10.82
N PHE A 256 -2.89 -3.04 9.97
CA PHE A 256 -1.71 -2.31 9.55
C PHE A 256 -0.99 -1.64 10.71
N PHE A 257 -1.70 -0.86 11.53
CA PHE A 257 -1.08 -0.19 12.67
C PHE A 257 -0.64 -1.16 13.75
N GLY A 258 -1.38 -2.25 13.98
CA GLY A 258 -0.94 -3.33 14.85
C GLY A 258 0.37 -3.94 14.36
N ALA A 259 0.52 -4.17 13.06
CA ALA A 259 1.73 -4.70 12.46
C ALA A 259 2.92 -3.71 12.53
N VAL A 260 2.69 -2.41 12.34
CA VAL A 260 3.72 -1.36 12.49
C VAL A 260 4.28 -1.29 13.93
N LEU A 261 3.47 -1.64 14.93
CA LEU A 261 3.94 -1.71 16.32
C LEU A 261 4.86 -2.89 16.60
N LEU A 262 4.79 -3.94 15.77
CA LEU A 262 5.66 -5.11 15.87
C LEU A 262 7.03 -4.77 15.25
N ASN A 263 7.98 -4.43 16.09
CA ASN A 263 9.32 -4.07 15.67
C ASN A 263 10.38 -4.98 16.31
N HIS A 264 11.62 -4.83 15.88
CA HIS A 264 12.77 -5.58 16.40
C HIS A 264 12.99 -5.36 17.90
N ASP A 265 12.69 -4.15 18.41
CA ASP A 265 12.87 -3.81 19.82
C ASP A 265 11.86 -4.56 20.69
N LEU A 266 10.62 -4.72 20.18
CA LEU A 266 9.55 -5.41 20.90
C LEU A 266 9.70 -6.93 20.90
N LEU A 267 9.98 -7.53 19.74
CA LEU A 267 10.05 -9.00 19.60
C LEU A 267 11.46 -9.55 19.80
N GLY A 268 12.50 -8.74 19.60
CA GLY A 268 13.88 -9.17 19.41
C GLY A 268 14.14 -9.56 17.95
N GLN A 269 15.37 -9.33 17.48
CA GLN A 269 15.76 -9.50 16.08
C GLN A 269 15.42 -10.89 15.51
N GLN A 270 15.77 -11.94 16.24
CA GLN A 270 15.58 -13.32 15.78
C GLN A 270 14.10 -13.70 15.69
N GLN A 271 13.30 -13.35 16.70
CA GLN A 271 11.88 -13.64 16.75
C GLN A 271 11.10 -12.85 15.71
N PHE A 272 11.45 -11.58 15.50
CA PHE A 272 10.87 -10.75 14.46
C PHE A 272 11.10 -11.35 13.07
N GLU A 273 12.36 -11.71 12.75
CA GLU A 273 12.70 -12.33 11.48
C GLU A 273 12.02 -13.69 11.29
N GLN A 274 11.89 -14.48 12.34
CA GLN A 274 11.15 -15.75 12.29
C GLN A 274 9.68 -15.51 11.97
N ALA A 275 9.00 -14.62 12.70
CA ALA A 275 7.60 -14.28 12.46
C ALA A 275 7.39 -13.75 11.03
N ARG A 276 8.27 -12.84 10.58
CA ARG A 276 8.23 -12.26 9.23
C ARG A 276 8.42 -13.31 8.14
N ARG A 277 9.37 -14.24 8.32
CA ARG A 277 9.60 -15.35 7.36
C ARG A 277 8.39 -16.27 7.28
N THR A 278 7.80 -16.66 8.42
CA THR A 278 6.61 -17.53 8.45
C THR A 278 5.41 -16.81 7.83
N ALA A 279 5.18 -15.54 8.19
CA ALA A 279 4.13 -14.71 7.57
C ALA A 279 4.32 -14.58 6.05
N SER A 280 5.54 -14.34 5.59
CA SER A 280 5.88 -14.25 4.17
C SER A 280 5.66 -15.57 3.44
N ALA A 281 6.07 -16.70 4.02
CA ALA A 281 5.88 -18.01 3.40
C ALA A 281 4.38 -18.35 3.23
N VAL A 282 3.55 -18.10 4.25
CA VAL A 282 2.10 -18.33 4.19
C VAL A 282 1.44 -17.35 3.22
N SER A 283 1.78 -16.08 3.32
CA SER A 283 1.20 -15.03 2.48
C SER A 283 1.60 -15.21 1.01
N MET A 284 2.89 -15.06 0.70
CA MET A 284 3.39 -15.11 -0.67
C MET A 284 3.31 -16.53 -1.28
N GLY A 285 3.39 -17.56 -0.43
CA GLY A 285 3.31 -18.96 -0.86
C GLY A 285 1.92 -19.41 -1.28
N PHE A 286 0.87 -18.86 -0.69
CA PHE A 286 -0.49 -19.39 -0.86
C PHE A 286 -1.56 -18.30 -0.94
N LEU A 287 -1.63 -17.39 0.03
CA LEU A 287 -2.77 -16.50 0.18
C LEU A 287 -2.74 -15.29 -0.77
N SER A 288 -1.55 -14.72 -0.99
CA SER A 288 -1.37 -13.56 -1.87
C SER A 288 -1.76 -13.83 -3.32
N PRO A 289 -1.35 -14.96 -3.94
CA PRO A 289 -1.82 -15.32 -5.27
C PRO A 289 -3.34 -15.42 -5.38
N LEU A 290 -4.01 -15.96 -4.36
CA LEU A 290 -5.47 -16.06 -4.33
C LEU A 290 -6.12 -14.68 -4.18
N PHE A 291 -5.54 -13.80 -3.34
CA PHE A 291 -6.00 -12.43 -3.21
C PHE A 291 -5.89 -11.67 -4.55
N PHE A 292 -4.73 -11.67 -5.19
CA PHE A 292 -4.55 -10.95 -6.45
C PHE A 292 -5.36 -11.56 -7.59
N ALA A 293 -5.48 -12.89 -7.64
CA ALA A 293 -6.36 -13.53 -8.60
C ALA A 293 -7.83 -13.17 -8.36
N SER A 294 -8.28 -13.01 -7.09
CA SER A 294 -9.64 -12.55 -6.80
C SER A 294 -9.92 -11.14 -7.33
N ILE A 295 -8.92 -10.27 -7.35
CA ILE A 295 -9.01 -8.94 -7.98
C ILE A 295 -9.26 -9.11 -9.49
N GLY A 296 -8.54 -10.03 -10.14
CA GLY A 296 -8.75 -10.36 -11.55
C GLY A 296 -10.12 -10.98 -11.83
N LEU A 297 -10.65 -11.83 -10.92
CA LEU A 297 -12.01 -12.39 -11.03
C LEU A 297 -13.10 -11.32 -10.94
N ALA A 298 -12.91 -10.31 -10.07
CA ALA A 298 -13.84 -9.19 -9.91
C ALA A 298 -13.77 -8.16 -11.04
N PHE A 299 -12.82 -8.32 -11.97
CA PHE A 299 -12.63 -7.39 -13.07
C PHE A 299 -13.81 -7.45 -14.05
N ASP A 300 -14.40 -6.29 -14.32
CA ASP A 300 -15.53 -6.14 -15.24
C ASP A 300 -15.13 -5.29 -16.45
N ARG A 301 -15.13 -5.92 -17.61
CA ARG A 301 -14.79 -5.29 -18.89
C ARG A 301 -15.75 -4.15 -19.24
N SER A 302 -16.99 -4.18 -18.77
CA SER A 302 -17.97 -3.13 -19.06
C SER A 302 -17.55 -1.77 -18.51
N GLY A 303 -16.78 -1.74 -17.42
CA GLY A 303 -16.24 -0.49 -16.84
C GLY A 303 -15.23 0.21 -17.74
N LEU A 304 -14.58 -0.51 -18.65
CA LEU A 304 -13.63 0.06 -19.60
C LEU A 304 -14.30 0.67 -20.83
N SER A 305 -15.60 0.52 -21.00
CA SER A 305 -16.37 1.13 -22.11
C SER A 305 -16.36 2.66 -22.01
N ASP A 306 -16.24 3.22 -20.80
CA ASP A 306 -15.97 4.63 -20.61
C ASP A 306 -14.47 4.91 -20.74
N VAL A 307 -14.05 5.01 -22.01
CA VAL A 307 -12.65 5.31 -22.36
C VAL A 307 -12.22 6.66 -21.80
N TRP A 308 -13.14 7.63 -21.67
CA TRP A 308 -12.85 8.95 -21.15
C TRP A 308 -12.52 8.89 -19.67
N LEU A 309 -13.35 8.24 -18.84
CA LEU A 309 -13.09 8.02 -17.41
C LEU A 309 -11.76 7.29 -17.23
N THR A 310 -11.56 6.18 -17.95
CA THR A 310 -10.34 5.37 -17.86
C THR A 310 -9.09 6.20 -18.15
N THR A 311 -9.12 6.97 -19.25
CA THR A 311 -7.99 7.81 -19.65
C THR A 311 -7.73 8.91 -18.62
N MET A 312 -8.77 9.59 -18.15
CA MET A 312 -8.65 10.68 -17.16
C MET A 312 -8.06 10.17 -15.84
N VAL A 313 -8.49 9.02 -15.34
CA VAL A 313 -7.97 8.42 -14.12
C VAL A 313 -6.48 8.06 -14.28
N ILE A 314 -6.09 7.43 -15.40
CA ILE A 314 -4.69 7.06 -15.66
C ILE A 314 -3.82 8.32 -15.81
N VAL A 315 -4.25 9.31 -16.57
CA VAL A 315 -3.51 10.58 -16.76
C VAL A 315 -3.38 11.32 -15.44
N ALA A 316 -4.46 11.45 -14.67
CA ALA A 316 -4.43 12.10 -13.35
C ALA A 316 -3.48 11.38 -12.39
N ALA A 317 -3.42 10.05 -12.43
CA ALA A 317 -2.51 9.26 -11.61
C ALA A 317 -1.03 9.56 -11.94
N PHE A 318 -0.66 9.55 -13.22
CA PHE A 318 0.71 9.87 -13.66
C PHE A 318 1.07 11.33 -13.38
N VAL A 319 0.26 12.25 -13.89
CA VAL A 319 0.50 13.70 -13.78
C VAL A 319 0.53 14.11 -12.30
N GLY A 320 -0.40 13.59 -11.49
CA GLY A 320 -0.48 13.91 -10.07
C GLY A 320 0.78 13.58 -9.32
N LYS A 321 1.32 12.37 -9.49
CA LYS A 321 2.55 11.94 -8.83
C LYS A 321 3.81 12.67 -9.33
N ILE A 322 3.89 12.90 -10.63
CA ILE A 322 5.00 13.63 -11.22
C ILE A 322 5.01 15.09 -10.73
N LEU A 323 3.87 15.77 -10.77
CA LEU A 323 3.74 17.14 -10.24
C LEU A 323 4.01 17.19 -8.73
N ALA A 324 3.50 16.22 -7.97
CA ALA A 324 3.75 16.14 -6.55
C ALA A 324 5.25 16.00 -6.23
N GLY A 325 5.97 15.13 -6.94
CA GLY A 325 7.41 14.99 -6.79
C GLY A 325 8.17 16.24 -7.21
N ARG A 326 7.74 16.90 -8.30
CA ARG A 326 8.37 18.14 -8.77
C ARG A 326 8.19 19.29 -7.79
N VAL A 327 6.96 19.48 -7.29
CA VAL A 327 6.63 20.56 -6.33
C VAL A 327 7.19 20.24 -4.94
N GLY A 328 6.96 19.03 -4.42
CA GLY A 328 7.44 18.61 -3.11
C GLY A 328 8.96 18.58 -3.03
N GLY A 329 9.64 18.12 -4.10
CA GLY A 329 11.09 18.16 -4.20
C GLY A 329 11.65 19.58 -4.23
N TRP A 330 11.01 20.48 -4.99
CA TRP A 330 11.39 21.92 -4.99
C TRP A 330 11.24 22.55 -3.62
N LEU A 331 10.12 22.34 -2.93
CA LEU A 331 9.90 22.84 -1.57
C LEU A 331 10.90 22.24 -0.56
N ALA A 332 11.35 21.01 -0.78
CA ALA A 332 12.37 20.35 0.01
C ALA A 332 13.81 20.77 -0.36
N GLY A 333 13.98 21.69 -1.33
CA GLY A 333 15.28 22.17 -1.77
C GLY A 333 16.09 21.15 -2.58
N MET A 334 15.41 20.26 -3.32
CA MET A 334 16.03 19.31 -4.25
C MET A 334 16.31 19.96 -5.60
N ARG A 335 17.33 19.44 -6.30
CA ARG A 335 17.62 19.86 -7.67
C ARG A 335 16.50 19.46 -8.64
N PRO A 336 16.36 20.13 -9.79
CA PRO A 336 15.30 19.84 -10.75
C PRO A 336 15.24 18.36 -11.17
N ALA A 337 16.36 17.76 -11.57
CA ALA A 337 16.39 16.36 -11.97
C ALA A 337 16.08 15.38 -10.81
N GLU A 338 16.54 15.69 -9.59
CA GLU A 338 16.21 14.92 -8.39
C GLU A 338 14.70 14.97 -8.10
N SER A 339 14.06 16.13 -8.28
CA SER A 339 12.60 16.31 -8.09
C SER A 339 11.78 15.53 -9.13
N TRP A 340 12.27 15.42 -10.36
CA TRP A 340 11.66 14.55 -11.38
C TRP A 340 11.81 13.07 -11.01
N ALA A 341 13.00 12.64 -10.56
CA ALA A 341 13.21 11.27 -10.11
C ALA A 341 12.31 10.92 -8.92
N LEU A 342 12.10 11.87 -7.98
CA LEU A 342 11.16 11.73 -6.88
C LEU A 342 9.74 11.51 -7.41
N GLY A 343 9.26 12.30 -8.37
CA GLY A 343 7.92 12.17 -8.95
C GLY A 343 7.69 10.82 -9.62
N TYR A 344 8.63 10.35 -10.42
CA TYR A 344 8.54 9.02 -11.03
C TYR A 344 8.61 7.91 -9.97
N GLY A 345 9.43 8.05 -8.92
CA GLY A 345 9.51 7.07 -7.85
C GLY A 345 8.24 6.96 -7.02
N LEU A 346 7.50 8.06 -6.84
CA LEU A 346 6.21 8.06 -6.16
C LEU A 346 5.07 7.46 -7.01
N ASN A 347 5.29 7.23 -8.29
CA ASN A 347 4.28 6.66 -9.19
C ASN A 347 4.20 5.13 -9.14
N GLY A 348 5.10 4.47 -8.39
CA GLY A 348 5.01 3.02 -8.13
C GLY A 348 3.74 2.67 -7.38
N ARG A 349 2.95 1.78 -7.96
CA ARG A 349 1.69 1.32 -7.39
C ARG A 349 1.74 -0.16 -7.08
N GLY A 350 0.86 -0.65 -6.21
CA GLY A 350 0.94 -2.05 -5.82
C GLY A 350 -0.10 -2.48 -4.81
N ILE A 351 0.33 -3.29 -3.84
CA ILE A 351 -0.53 -4.01 -2.90
C ILE A 351 -1.55 -3.07 -2.23
N MET A 352 -1.12 -1.94 -1.64
CA MET A 352 -2.00 -1.07 -0.86
C MET A 352 -3.11 -0.42 -1.70
N GLU A 353 -2.82 -0.04 -2.94
CA GLU A 353 -3.84 0.50 -3.84
C GLU A 353 -4.92 -0.54 -4.18
N LEU A 354 -4.48 -1.77 -4.51
CA LEU A 354 -5.38 -2.88 -4.84
C LEU A 354 -6.20 -3.29 -3.61
N VAL A 355 -5.60 -3.26 -2.43
CA VAL A 355 -6.28 -3.44 -1.14
C VAL A 355 -7.39 -2.40 -0.96
N VAL A 356 -7.07 -1.12 -1.14
CA VAL A 356 -8.04 -0.03 -1.01
C VAL A 356 -9.14 -0.16 -2.06
N ALA A 357 -8.79 -0.45 -3.32
CA ALA A 357 -9.78 -0.67 -4.37
C ALA A 357 -10.72 -1.85 -4.04
N ARG A 358 -10.20 -2.96 -3.52
CA ARG A 358 -11.00 -4.12 -3.08
C ARG A 358 -11.94 -3.75 -1.92
N ILE A 359 -11.47 -2.97 -0.94
CA ILE A 359 -12.30 -2.47 0.15
C ILE A 359 -13.43 -1.59 -0.39
N GLY A 360 -13.14 -0.70 -1.34
CA GLY A 360 -14.15 0.13 -1.99
C GLY A 360 -15.23 -0.69 -2.70
N LEU A 361 -14.85 -1.78 -3.34
CA LEU A 361 -15.77 -2.71 -3.99
C LEU A 361 -16.61 -3.49 -2.96
N SER A 362 -15.97 -4.10 -1.97
CA SER A 362 -16.65 -4.93 -0.95
C SER A 362 -17.58 -4.12 -0.04
N SER A 363 -17.26 -2.86 0.23
CA SER A 363 -18.12 -1.94 0.99
C SER A 363 -19.25 -1.30 0.16
N GLY A 364 -19.36 -1.64 -1.14
CA GLY A 364 -20.36 -1.07 -2.03
C GLY A 364 -20.15 0.40 -2.36
N LEU A 365 -18.99 0.98 -2.00
CA LEU A 365 -18.64 2.37 -2.29
C LEU A 365 -18.45 2.60 -3.80
N ILE A 366 -17.82 1.65 -4.47
CA ILE A 366 -17.65 1.66 -5.94
C ILE A 366 -18.22 0.40 -6.56
N GLY A 367 -18.66 0.51 -7.83
CA GLY A 367 -19.06 -0.63 -8.63
C GLY A 367 -17.87 -1.32 -9.30
N SER A 368 -18.13 -2.52 -9.88
CA SER A 368 -17.14 -3.33 -10.60
C SER A 368 -16.46 -2.56 -11.75
N GLY A 369 -17.19 -1.70 -12.43
CA GLY A 369 -16.64 -0.88 -13.52
C GLY A 369 -15.55 0.07 -13.05
N LEU A 370 -15.81 0.90 -12.04
CA LEU A 370 -14.82 1.83 -11.48
C LEU A 370 -13.66 1.07 -10.82
N PHE A 371 -13.95 -0.04 -10.15
CA PHE A 371 -12.93 -0.94 -9.61
C PHE A 371 -11.95 -1.38 -10.72
N SER A 372 -12.48 -1.83 -11.87
CA SER A 372 -11.67 -2.29 -12.99
C SER A 372 -10.78 -1.18 -13.59
N VAL A 373 -11.29 0.05 -13.65
CA VAL A 373 -10.50 1.24 -14.06
C VAL A 373 -9.33 1.48 -13.10
N LEU A 374 -9.58 1.40 -11.78
CA LEU A 374 -8.54 1.59 -10.77
C LEU A 374 -7.49 0.47 -10.82
N VAL A 375 -7.91 -0.79 -10.97
CA VAL A 375 -6.98 -1.93 -11.13
C VAL A 375 -6.11 -1.74 -12.38
N LEU A 376 -6.72 -1.38 -13.52
CA LEU A 376 -5.98 -1.12 -14.75
C LEU A 376 -4.99 0.04 -14.60
N MET A 377 -5.40 1.12 -13.94
CA MET A 377 -4.53 2.25 -13.64
C MET A 377 -3.33 1.80 -12.81
N GLY A 378 -3.53 1.01 -11.76
CA GLY A 378 -2.47 0.44 -10.93
C GLY A 378 -1.50 -0.44 -11.72
N MET A 379 -2.01 -1.32 -12.58
CA MET A 379 -1.18 -2.18 -13.43
C MET A 379 -0.33 -1.35 -14.41
N ILE A 380 -0.93 -0.42 -15.16
CA ILE A 380 -0.22 0.40 -16.15
C ILE A 380 0.87 1.24 -15.49
N THR A 381 0.55 1.92 -14.39
CA THR A 381 1.52 2.76 -13.68
C THR A 381 2.68 1.93 -13.14
N THR A 382 2.42 0.74 -12.61
CA THR A 382 3.44 -0.17 -12.09
C THR A 382 4.38 -0.67 -13.18
N ILE A 383 3.83 -1.05 -14.35
CA ILE A 383 4.62 -1.53 -15.51
C ILE A 383 5.57 -0.43 -16.05
N VAL A 384 5.12 0.82 -16.07
CA VAL A 384 5.86 1.93 -16.70
C VAL A 384 6.88 2.55 -15.74
N THR A 385 6.62 2.55 -14.44
CA THR A 385 7.43 3.24 -13.42
C THR A 385 8.92 2.85 -13.42
N PRO A 386 9.34 1.57 -13.50
CA PRO A 386 10.76 1.19 -13.45
C PRO A 386 11.58 1.86 -14.55
N THR A 387 11.04 1.88 -15.78
CA THR A 387 11.71 2.48 -16.93
C THR A 387 11.87 3.99 -16.78
N LEU A 388 10.80 4.67 -16.35
CA LEU A 388 10.82 6.13 -16.16
C LEU A 388 11.75 6.54 -15.01
N LEU A 389 11.71 5.80 -13.90
CA LEU A 389 12.55 6.08 -12.74
C LEU A 389 14.03 5.90 -13.06
N LYS A 390 14.41 4.83 -13.76
CA LYS A 390 15.79 4.60 -14.20
C LYS A 390 16.31 5.78 -15.02
N ARG A 391 15.56 6.21 -16.05
CA ARG A 391 15.92 7.36 -16.89
C ARG A 391 16.06 8.65 -16.10
N ALA A 392 15.20 8.87 -15.10
CA ALA A 392 15.24 10.06 -14.27
C ALA A 392 16.48 10.07 -13.34
N PHE A 393 16.90 8.92 -12.80
CA PHE A 393 18.15 8.82 -12.05
C PHE A 393 19.37 9.08 -12.93
N GLU A 394 19.39 8.56 -14.14
CA GLU A 394 20.48 8.85 -15.10
C GLU A 394 20.56 10.35 -15.41
N ALA A 395 19.42 11.04 -15.56
CA ALA A 395 19.39 12.49 -15.76
C ALA A 395 19.90 13.25 -14.52
N ALA A 396 19.54 12.81 -13.31
CA ALA A 396 20.02 13.41 -12.07
C ALA A 396 21.53 13.23 -11.89
N ASP A 397 22.08 12.09 -12.27
CA ASP A 397 23.53 11.85 -12.22
C ASP A 397 24.30 12.77 -13.23
N ARG A 398 23.75 12.96 -14.43
CA ARG A 398 24.33 13.87 -15.44
C ARG A 398 24.34 15.32 -14.94
N GLU A 399 23.23 15.80 -14.37
CA GLU A 399 23.15 17.13 -13.77
C GLU A 399 24.17 17.29 -12.64
N GLN A 400 24.35 16.25 -11.82
CA GLN A 400 25.34 16.25 -10.75
C GLN A 400 26.78 16.30 -11.24
N ALA A 401 27.08 15.58 -12.32
CA ALA A 401 28.39 15.57 -12.95
C ALA A 401 28.76 16.92 -13.56
N GLN A 402 27.79 17.58 -14.22
CA GLN A 402 27.98 18.89 -14.83
C GLN A 402 28.23 20.01 -13.81
N ASN A 403 27.61 19.91 -12.61
CA ASN A 403 27.72 20.90 -11.56
C ASN A 403 28.89 20.65 -10.58
N ARG A 404 29.71 19.61 -10.78
CA ARG A 404 30.95 19.43 -10.02
C ARG A 404 31.96 20.52 -10.48
N PRO A 405 32.49 21.36 -9.57
CA PRO A 405 33.55 22.29 -9.92
C PRO A 405 34.67 21.46 -10.56
N ARG A 406 35.10 21.85 -11.76
CA ARG A 406 36.32 21.31 -12.35
C ARG A 406 37.43 21.61 -11.32
N SER A 407 37.91 20.54 -10.65
CA SER A 407 39.07 20.69 -9.80
C SER A 407 40.16 21.30 -10.69
N THR A 408 40.58 22.52 -10.35
CA THR A 408 41.80 23.11 -10.89
C THR A 408 42.91 22.12 -10.62
N ALA A 409 43.23 21.30 -11.59
CA ALA A 409 44.52 20.68 -11.67
C ALA A 409 45.53 21.81 -11.83
N SER A 410 45.99 22.36 -10.72
CA SER A 410 47.21 23.21 -10.69
C SER A 410 48.40 22.28 -10.61
N ILE A 411 49.13 22.34 -11.66
CA ILE A 411 50.52 21.95 -11.88
C ILE A 411 51.40 22.00 -10.61
#